data_7d42d429ebce857556085b1db2caff7d
#
_entry.id   7d42d429ebce857556085b1db2caff7d
#
_cell.length_a   1.000
_cell.length_b   1.000
_cell.length_c   1.000
_cell.angle_alpha   90.00
_cell.angle_beta   90.00
_cell.angle_gamma   90.00
#
_symmetry.space_group_name_H-M   'P 1'
#
loop_
_entity.id
_entity.type
_entity.pdbx_description
1 polymer ?
#
loop_
_entity_poly.entity_id
_entity_poly.type
_entity_poly.pdbx_seq_one_letter_code
_entity_poly.pdbx_strand_id
1 'polypeptide(L)'
;MEFIEKVRIMDGARINRALARLASEIVEENHGARDLYLVGVQRRGVPLANRLADKIADLEGHRPPVGVVDITLYRDDLSTVGANPIVNRTDLPGGVDGRNIVLIDDVLYTGRTIRAALDQLIDFGRPLRVQLAVLVDRGREHRELPIQADYVGKFAPTKRSEIIKVMLNEFDGEEGVAIVERPPAEDGEERRP
;
A
#
# COMPACT_ATOMS: atom_id res chain seq x y z
N MET A 1 10.48 -3.76 20.37
CA MET A 1 11.76 -3.51 19.65
C MET A 1 11.62 -2.17 18.96
N GLU A 2 12.41 -1.17 19.35
CA GLU A 2 12.30 0.19 18.82
C GLU A 2 13.22 0.30 17.61
N PHE A 3 12.68 0.71 16.43
CA PHE A 3 13.48 0.92 15.23
C PHE A 3 14.25 2.23 15.30
N ILE A 4 15.46 2.26 14.79
CA ILE A 4 16.30 3.47 14.70
C ILE A 4 15.99 4.17 13.38
N GLU A 5 15.47 5.42 13.45
CA GLU A 5 15.28 6.25 12.25
C GLU A 5 16.64 6.69 11.70
N LYS A 6 16.94 6.32 10.46
CA LYS A 6 18.15 6.75 9.73
C LYS A 6 17.93 8.06 9.02
N VAL A 7 16.84 8.15 8.27
CA VAL A 7 16.51 9.33 7.48
C VAL A 7 15.00 9.41 7.21
N ARG A 8 14.44 10.60 7.40
CA ARG A 8 13.07 10.90 6.98
C ARG A 8 13.07 11.34 5.52
N ILE A 9 12.42 10.56 4.66
CA ILE A 9 12.41 10.77 3.20
C ILE A 9 11.20 11.53 2.69
N MET A 10 10.09 11.55 3.48
CA MET A 10 8.91 12.38 3.21
C MET A 10 8.36 12.92 4.55
N ASP A 11 7.91 14.16 4.53
CA ASP A 11 7.02 14.76 5.52
C ASP A 11 5.58 14.74 5.03
N GLY A 12 4.61 15.15 5.85
CA GLY A 12 3.20 15.18 5.48
C GLY A 12 2.91 16.05 4.25
N ALA A 13 3.61 17.17 4.08
CA ALA A 13 3.46 18.01 2.91
C ALA A 13 3.92 17.31 1.62
N ARG A 14 5.00 16.52 1.68
CA ARG A 14 5.48 15.71 0.56
C ARG A 14 4.54 14.56 0.25
N ILE A 15 3.98 13.88 1.27
CA ILE A 15 2.95 12.85 1.08
C ILE A 15 1.75 13.46 0.35
N ASN A 16 1.25 14.60 0.83
CA ASN A 16 0.10 15.26 0.22
C ASN A 16 0.35 15.65 -1.25
N ARG A 17 1.53 16.17 -1.58
CA ARG A 17 1.91 16.47 -2.98
C ARG A 17 2.03 15.23 -3.85
N ALA A 18 2.59 14.13 -3.30
CA ALA A 18 2.68 12.85 -4.01
C ALA A 18 1.28 12.31 -4.33
N LEU A 19 0.36 12.32 -3.36
CA LEU A 19 -1.01 11.89 -3.57
C LEU A 19 -1.77 12.77 -4.58
N ALA A 20 -1.55 14.09 -4.57
CA ALA A 20 -2.15 14.97 -5.56
C ALA A 20 -1.67 14.67 -7.00
N ARG A 21 -0.39 14.40 -7.17
CA ARG A 21 0.18 13.97 -8.45
C ARG A 21 -0.36 12.61 -8.88
N LEU A 22 -0.38 11.62 -7.98
CA LEU A 22 -0.95 10.30 -8.27
C LEU A 22 -2.42 10.38 -8.67
N ALA A 23 -3.22 11.23 -8.01
CA ALA A 23 -4.62 11.44 -8.38
C ALA A 23 -4.75 11.94 -9.82
N SER A 24 -3.92 12.91 -10.22
CA SER A 24 -3.91 13.43 -11.60
C SER A 24 -3.48 12.36 -12.62
N GLU A 25 -2.42 11.59 -12.33
CA GLU A 25 -1.94 10.50 -13.19
C GLU A 25 -3.00 9.40 -13.36
N ILE A 26 -3.70 9.03 -12.26
CA ILE A 26 -4.77 8.03 -12.28
C ILE A 26 -5.94 8.50 -13.16
N VAL A 27 -6.36 9.75 -13.00
CA VAL A 27 -7.46 10.31 -13.79
C VAL A 27 -7.09 10.40 -15.27
N GLU A 28 -5.87 10.85 -15.59
CA GLU A 28 -5.38 10.94 -16.97
C GLU A 28 -5.34 9.59 -17.67
N GLU A 29 -4.72 8.58 -17.04
CA GLU A 29 -4.59 7.23 -17.61
C GLU A 29 -5.93 6.52 -17.79
N ASN A 30 -6.91 6.82 -16.94
CA ASN A 30 -8.24 6.20 -16.97
C ASN A 30 -9.30 7.05 -17.69
N HIS A 31 -8.90 8.18 -18.32
CA HIS A 31 -9.78 9.07 -19.06
C HIS A 31 -10.96 9.60 -18.23
N GLY A 32 -10.72 9.87 -16.96
CA GLY A 32 -11.69 10.36 -15.99
C GLY A 32 -11.91 9.41 -14.81
N ALA A 33 -12.79 9.80 -13.89
CA ALA A 33 -13.00 9.08 -12.62
C ALA A 33 -14.27 8.22 -12.57
N ARG A 34 -15.13 8.24 -13.59
CA ARG A 34 -16.49 7.65 -13.53
C ARG A 34 -16.51 6.15 -13.30
N ASP A 35 -15.58 5.43 -13.95
CA ASP A 35 -15.51 3.97 -13.90
C ASP A 35 -14.43 3.46 -12.93
N LEU A 36 -13.81 4.37 -12.18
CA LEU A 36 -12.79 4.02 -11.21
C LEU A 36 -13.39 3.44 -9.92
N TYR A 37 -12.71 2.43 -9.40
CA TYR A 37 -12.96 1.88 -8.09
C TYR A 37 -11.61 1.76 -7.35
N LEU A 38 -11.45 2.49 -6.27
CA LEU A 38 -10.22 2.46 -5.47
C LEU A 38 -10.33 1.38 -4.41
N VAL A 39 -9.27 0.59 -4.22
CA VAL A 39 -9.25 -0.46 -3.20
C VAL A 39 -7.97 -0.31 -2.37
N GLY A 40 -8.14 0.00 -1.09
CA GLY A 40 -7.03 0.09 -0.14
C GLY A 40 -6.67 -1.26 0.47
N VAL A 41 -5.39 -1.61 0.45
CA VAL A 41 -4.88 -2.76 1.19
C VAL A 41 -4.78 -2.40 2.68
N GLN A 42 -5.33 -3.26 3.54
CA GLN A 42 -5.32 -3.07 4.99
C GLN A 42 -3.86 -3.21 5.50
N ARG A 43 -3.32 -2.31 6.33
CA ARG A 43 -3.98 -1.20 7.05
C ARG A 43 -3.80 0.15 6.36
N ARG A 44 -2.56 0.52 5.95
CA ARG A 44 -2.21 1.87 5.51
C ARG A 44 -2.65 2.23 4.09
N GLY A 45 -2.91 1.23 3.25
CA GLY A 45 -3.51 1.47 1.94
C GLY A 45 -4.91 2.08 2.01
N VAL A 46 -5.68 1.80 3.07
CA VAL A 46 -7.07 2.30 3.23
C VAL A 46 -7.15 3.83 3.37
N PRO A 47 -6.45 4.48 4.32
CA PRO A 47 -6.45 5.95 4.38
C PRO A 47 -5.86 6.59 3.14
N LEU A 48 -4.83 5.99 2.52
CA LEU A 48 -4.27 6.49 1.26
C LEU A 48 -5.30 6.44 0.12
N ALA A 49 -6.09 5.36 0.02
CA ALA A 49 -7.17 5.24 -0.95
C ALA A 49 -8.27 6.30 -0.74
N ASN A 50 -8.68 6.56 0.50
CA ASN A 50 -9.64 7.61 0.81
C ASN A 50 -9.11 9.00 0.43
N ARG A 51 -7.87 9.31 0.79
CA ARG A 51 -7.24 10.59 0.44
C ARG A 51 -7.09 10.77 -1.08
N LEU A 52 -6.80 9.70 -1.83
CA LEU A 52 -6.79 9.72 -3.29
C LEU A 52 -8.18 9.95 -3.85
N ALA A 53 -9.22 9.28 -3.32
CA ALA A 53 -10.59 9.49 -3.74
C ALA A 53 -11.05 10.92 -3.54
N ASP A 54 -10.68 11.55 -2.42
CA ASP A 54 -10.99 12.96 -2.15
C ASP A 54 -10.29 13.89 -3.15
N LYS A 55 -9.00 13.65 -3.45
CA LYS A 55 -8.27 14.44 -4.46
C LYS A 55 -8.81 14.27 -5.87
N ILE A 56 -9.24 13.07 -6.22
CA ILE A 56 -9.92 12.81 -7.51
C ILE A 56 -11.25 13.54 -7.56
N ALA A 57 -11.99 13.56 -6.44
CA ALA A 57 -13.24 14.33 -6.35
C ALA A 57 -13.02 15.83 -6.56
N ASP A 58 -11.92 16.39 -6.03
CA ASP A 58 -11.55 17.80 -6.23
C ASP A 58 -11.22 18.10 -7.70
N LEU A 59 -10.66 17.12 -8.44
CA LEU A 59 -10.31 17.28 -9.86
C LEU A 59 -11.51 17.09 -10.80
N GLU A 60 -12.33 16.07 -10.56
CA GLU A 60 -13.34 15.57 -11.48
C GLU A 60 -14.80 15.90 -11.06
N GLY A 61 -14.97 16.43 -9.84
CA GLY A 61 -16.32 16.65 -9.27
C GLY A 61 -17.06 15.35 -8.94
N HIS A 62 -16.38 14.19 -9.00
CA HIS A 62 -16.93 12.87 -8.69
C HIS A 62 -15.94 12.08 -7.84
N ARG A 63 -16.40 11.61 -6.68
CA ARG A 63 -15.60 10.78 -5.79
C ARG A 63 -15.76 9.30 -6.16
N PRO A 64 -14.69 8.61 -6.61
CA PRO A 64 -14.77 7.18 -6.85
C PRO A 64 -15.09 6.43 -5.55
N PRO A 65 -15.84 5.32 -5.63
CA PRO A 65 -16.06 4.45 -4.47
C PRO A 65 -14.73 3.86 -3.99
N VAL A 66 -14.66 3.62 -2.67
CA VAL A 66 -13.49 3.03 -2.02
C VAL A 66 -13.89 1.72 -1.36
N GLY A 67 -13.16 0.66 -1.67
CA GLY A 67 -13.23 -0.63 -1.02
C GLY A 67 -12.00 -0.92 -0.19
N VAL A 68 -12.05 -1.99 0.60
CA VAL A 68 -10.99 -2.45 1.50
C VAL A 68 -10.72 -3.93 1.28
N VAL A 69 -9.46 -4.29 1.16
CA VAL A 69 -8.99 -5.68 1.10
C VAL A 69 -8.14 -5.98 2.32
N ASP A 70 -8.51 -7.00 3.10
CA ASP A 70 -7.69 -7.53 4.20
C ASP A 70 -6.98 -8.81 3.76
N ILE A 71 -5.67 -8.73 3.64
CA ILE A 71 -4.81 -9.82 3.18
C ILE A 71 -4.35 -10.77 4.30
N THR A 72 -4.82 -10.59 5.53
CA THR A 72 -4.31 -11.31 6.70
C THR A 72 -4.35 -12.83 6.50
N LEU A 73 -5.39 -13.37 5.85
CA LEU A 73 -5.52 -14.81 5.58
C LEU A 73 -4.78 -15.29 4.32
N TYR A 74 -4.31 -14.39 3.47
CA TYR A 74 -3.66 -14.69 2.17
C TYR A 74 -2.13 -14.51 2.21
N ARG A 75 -1.58 -14.16 3.39
CA ARG A 75 -0.14 -13.96 3.56
C ARG A 75 0.59 -15.29 3.66
N ASP A 76 1.70 -15.41 2.95
CA ASP A 76 2.56 -16.61 2.96
C ASP A 76 3.27 -16.82 4.33
N ASP A 77 3.30 -15.78 5.20
CA ASP A 77 3.98 -15.78 6.50
C ASP A 77 3.02 -15.97 7.69
N LEU A 78 1.82 -16.51 7.47
CA LEU A 78 0.82 -16.77 8.52
C LEU A 78 1.37 -17.59 9.71
N SER A 79 2.35 -18.46 9.47
CA SER A 79 2.99 -19.26 10.52
C SER A 79 3.81 -18.44 11.53
N THR A 80 4.14 -17.19 11.21
CA THR A 80 4.88 -16.25 12.05
C THR A 80 3.99 -15.21 12.73
N VAL A 81 2.73 -15.11 12.31
CA VAL A 81 1.71 -14.27 12.94
C VAL A 81 1.08 -15.09 14.09
N GLY A 82 1.12 -14.57 15.32
CA GLY A 82 0.70 -15.31 16.54
C GLY A 82 -0.67 -15.97 16.41
N ALA A 83 -0.98 -16.86 17.36
CA ALA A 83 -2.07 -17.83 17.32
C ALA A 83 -3.51 -17.29 17.08
N ASN A 84 -3.72 -15.95 17.11
CA ASN A 84 -5.00 -15.30 16.79
C ASN A 84 -4.76 -14.03 15.98
N PRO A 85 -4.59 -14.09 14.64
CA PRO A 85 -4.53 -12.88 13.81
C PRO A 85 -5.87 -12.14 13.90
N ILE A 86 -5.81 -10.81 14.13
CA ILE A 86 -7.00 -9.96 14.01
C ILE A 86 -7.29 -9.83 12.52
N VAL A 87 -8.29 -10.57 12.05
CA VAL A 87 -8.80 -10.49 10.68
C VAL A 87 -9.81 -9.35 10.63
N ASN A 88 -9.49 -8.30 9.88
CA ASN A 88 -10.46 -7.27 9.55
C ASN A 88 -11.31 -7.75 8.37
N ARG A 89 -12.45 -7.14 8.17
CA ARG A 89 -13.36 -7.55 7.10
C ARG A 89 -12.93 -6.92 5.78
N THR A 90 -12.79 -7.73 4.72
CA THR A 90 -12.81 -7.23 3.35
C THR A 90 -14.18 -6.66 3.07
N ASP A 91 -14.21 -5.43 2.55
CA ASP A 91 -15.45 -4.72 2.20
C ASP A 91 -15.28 -4.09 0.81
N LEU A 92 -16.04 -4.62 -0.15
CA LEU A 92 -15.98 -4.21 -1.56
C LEU A 92 -17.40 -3.81 -2.03
N PRO A 93 -17.90 -2.63 -1.59
CA PRO A 93 -19.27 -2.21 -1.87
C PRO A 93 -19.53 -2.12 -3.37
N GLY A 94 -20.60 -2.77 -3.81
CA GLY A 94 -21.03 -2.85 -5.21
C GLY A 94 -20.22 -3.84 -6.08
N GLY A 95 -19.39 -4.69 -5.45
CA GLY A 95 -18.64 -5.74 -6.15
C GLY A 95 -17.51 -5.21 -7.02
N VAL A 96 -16.75 -6.12 -7.62
CA VAL A 96 -15.56 -5.83 -8.44
C VAL A 96 -15.77 -6.15 -9.94
N ASP A 97 -16.86 -6.83 -10.30
CA ASP A 97 -17.09 -7.28 -11.66
C ASP A 97 -17.13 -6.13 -12.68
N GLY A 98 -16.34 -6.27 -13.74
CA GLY A 98 -16.29 -5.31 -14.85
C GLY A 98 -15.75 -3.93 -14.49
N ARG A 99 -15.18 -3.71 -13.29
CA ARG A 99 -14.67 -2.41 -12.85
C ARG A 99 -13.19 -2.20 -13.18
N ASN A 100 -12.81 -0.93 -13.38
CA ASN A 100 -11.42 -0.51 -13.40
C ASN A 100 -10.98 -0.24 -11.95
N ILE A 101 -10.18 -1.14 -11.40
CA ILE A 101 -9.70 -1.07 -10.03
C ILE A 101 -8.33 -0.43 -9.98
N VAL A 102 -8.13 0.50 -9.06
CA VAL A 102 -6.81 0.93 -8.62
C VAL A 102 -6.60 0.39 -7.21
N LEU A 103 -5.70 -0.60 -7.07
CA LEU A 103 -5.27 -1.14 -5.79
C LEU A 103 -4.24 -0.20 -5.15
N ILE A 104 -4.41 0.15 -3.89
CA ILE A 104 -3.57 1.13 -3.20
C ILE A 104 -2.89 0.50 -1.99
N ASP A 105 -1.56 0.64 -1.91
CA ASP A 105 -0.76 0.24 -0.75
C ASP A 105 0.26 1.32 -0.37
N ASP A 106 0.84 1.22 0.81
CA ASP A 106 1.84 2.17 1.29
C ASP A 106 3.24 1.88 0.72
N VAL A 107 3.69 0.62 0.73
CA VAL A 107 5.05 0.24 0.31
C VAL A 107 5.06 -0.98 -0.59
N LEU A 108 5.57 -0.83 -1.79
CA LEU A 108 5.88 -1.97 -2.65
C LEU A 108 7.32 -2.44 -2.41
N TYR A 109 7.45 -3.68 -1.93
CA TYR A 109 8.74 -4.32 -1.63
C TYR A 109 8.94 -5.58 -2.47
N THR A 110 8.60 -6.76 -1.95
CA THR A 110 8.77 -8.04 -2.66
C THR A 110 7.65 -8.33 -3.67
N GLY A 111 6.49 -7.72 -3.51
CA GLY A 111 5.28 -7.96 -4.26
C GLY A 111 4.31 -8.96 -3.61
N ARG A 112 4.71 -9.65 -2.52
CA ARG A 112 3.87 -10.69 -1.87
C ARG A 112 2.56 -10.16 -1.33
N THR A 113 2.56 -8.97 -0.70
CA THR A 113 1.35 -8.26 -0.26
C THR A 113 0.37 -8.04 -1.41
N ILE A 114 0.88 -7.53 -2.52
CA ILE A 114 0.06 -7.21 -3.70
C ILE A 114 -0.48 -8.49 -4.36
N ARG A 115 0.34 -9.56 -4.44
CA ARG A 115 -0.14 -10.87 -4.91
C ARG A 115 -1.32 -11.35 -4.06
N ALA A 116 -1.18 -11.32 -2.73
CA ALA A 116 -2.25 -11.72 -1.82
C ALA A 116 -3.54 -10.89 -2.01
N ALA A 117 -3.40 -9.57 -2.22
CA ALA A 117 -4.52 -8.68 -2.50
C ALA A 117 -5.18 -8.97 -3.86
N LEU A 118 -4.41 -9.31 -4.89
CA LEU A 118 -4.93 -9.71 -6.19
C LEU A 118 -5.69 -11.04 -6.10
N ASP A 119 -5.14 -12.05 -5.43
CA ASP A 119 -5.79 -13.34 -5.21
C ASP A 119 -7.16 -13.11 -4.55
N GLN A 120 -7.20 -12.29 -3.50
CA GLN A 120 -8.46 -11.97 -2.81
C GLN A 120 -9.45 -11.19 -3.70
N LEU A 121 -9.01 -10.20 -4.46
CA LEU A 121 -9.89 -9.47 -5.37
C LEU A 121 -10.55 -10.39 -6.39
N ILE A 122 -9.80 -11.35 -6.93
CA ILE A 122 -10.29 -12.33 -7.92
C ILE A 122 -11.32 -13.27 -7.30
N ASP A 123 -11.21 -13.61 -6.01
CA ASP A 123 -12.21 -14.40 -5.29
C ASP A 123 -13.57 -13.67 -5.15
N PHE A 124 -13.56 -12.34 -5.18
CA PHE A 124 -14.79 -11.52 -5.11
C PHE A 124 -15.43 -11.22 -6.47
N GLY A 125 -14.77 -11.56 -7.58
CA GLY A 125 -15.32 -11.37 -8.91
C GLY A 125 -14.25 -11.14 -9.98
N ARG A 126 -14.68 -10.67 -11.16
CA ARG A 126 -13.82 -10.46 -12.33
C ARG A 126 -13.70 -8.99 -12.69
N PRO A 127 -12.71 -8.26 -12.16
CA PRO A 127 -12.43 -6.88 -12.58
C PRO A 127 -12.11 -6.82 -14.09
N LEU A 128 -12.41 -5.70 -14.72
CA LEU A 128 -12.00 -5.43 -16.09
C LEU A 128 -10.48 -5.20 -16.17
N ARG A 129 -9.95 -4.41 -15.24
CA ARG A 129 -8.52 -4.07 -15.11
C ARG A 129 -8.19 -3.85 -13.63
N VAL A 130 -6.97 -4.22 -13.24
CA VAL A 130 -6.41 -3.86 -11.93
C VAL A 130 -5.09 -3.14 -12.17
N GLN A 131 -4.97 -1.93 -11.66
CA GLN A 131 -3.77 -1.10 -11.63
C GLN A 131 -3.28 -0.99 -10.19
N LEU A 132 -2.01 -0.71 -9.98
CA LEU A 132 -1.39 -0.60 -8.67
C LEU A 132 -0.83 0.81 -8.45
N ALA A 133 -1.26 1.46 -7.37
CA ALA A 133 -0.71 2.71 -6.87
C ALA A 133 -0.04 2.49 -5.51
N VAL A 134 1.18 2.98 -5.33
CA VAL A 134 1.91 2.87 -4.06
C VAL A 134 2.52 4.21 -3.66
N LEU A 135 2.52 4.49 -2.37
CA LEU A 135 3.16 5.70 -1.87
C LEU A 135 4.68 5.62 -2.05
N VAL A 136 5.28 4.46 -1.76
CA VAL A 136 6.72 4.22 -1.92
C VAL A 136 7.00 2.91 -2.65
N ASP A 137 7.85 2.94 -3.66
CA ASP A 137 8.43 1.75 -4.28
C ASP A 137 9.92 1.65 -3.88
N ARG A 138 10.31 0.51 -3.30
CA ARG A 138 11.70 0.21 -2.90
C ARG A 138 12.62 -0.20 -4.05
N GLY A 139 12.10 -0.19 -5.29
CA GLY A 139 12.84 -0.58 -6.48
C GLY A 139 12.79 -2.08 -6.79
N ARG A 140 13.36 -2.45 -7.93
CA ARG A 140 13.26 -3.82 -8.48
C ARG A 140 14.21 -4.82 -7.83
N GLU A 141 15.25 -4.37 -7.16
CA GLU A 141 16.32 -5.24 -6.62
C GLU A 141 15.83 -6.26 -5.60
N HIS A 142 14.73 -5.96 -4.93
CA HIS A 142 14.13 -6.83 -3.92
C HIS A 142 12.84 -7.49 -4.38
N ARG A 143 12.43 -7.27 -5.63
CA ARG A 143 11.18 -7.83 -6.16
C ARG A 143 11.33 -9.34 -6.33
N GLU A 144 10.47 -10.12 -5.69
CA GLU A 144 10.44 -11.59 -5.77
C GLU A 144 9.39 -12.08 -6.77
N LEU A 145 8.41 -11.25 -7.10
CA LEU A 145 7.32 -11.55 -8.02
C LEU A 145 7.29 -10.53 -9.16
N PRO A 146 6.78 -10.85 -10.35
CA PRO A 146 6.71 -9.96 -11.51
C PRO A 146 5.60 -8.91 -11.36
N ILE A 147 5.61 -8.20 -10.23
CA ILE A 147 4.64 -7.16 -9.87
C ILE A 147 5.33 -5.80 -9.93
N GLN A 148 4.70 -4.86 -10.63
CA GLN A 148 5.17 -3.49 -10.77
C GLN A 148 4.00 -2.54 -10.52
N ALA A 149 4.27 -1.40 -9.86
CA ALA A 149 3.27 -0.35 -9.69
C ALA A 149 3.14 0.47 -10.99
N ASP A 150 1.89 0.80 -11.33
CA ASP A 150 1.55 1.73 -12.41
C ASP A 150 1.81 3.17 -11.95
N TYR A 151 1.53 3.45 -10.68
CA TYR A 151 1.65 4.79 -10.10
C TYR A 151 2.51 4.75 -8.84
N VAL A 152 3.57 5.56 -8.79
CA VAL A 152 4.53 5.58 -7.68
C VAL A 152 4.67 6.99 -7.10
N GLY A 153 4.36 7.13 -5.82
CA GLY A 153 4.53 8.40 -5.11
C GLY A 153 6.01 8.79 -4.98
N LYS A 154 6.87 7.85 -4.57
CA LYS A 154 8.31 8.04 -4.45
C LYS A 154 9.06 6.73 -4.66
N PHE A 155 10.11 6.76 -5.47
CA PHE A 155 11.12 5.70 -5.49
C PHE A 155 12.11 5.90 -4.35
N ALA A 156 12.33 4.87 -3.54
CA ALA A 156 13.25 4.89 -2.42
C ALA A 156 14.01 3.55 -2.32
N PRO A 157 15.03 3.33 -3.16
CA PRO A 157 15.88 2.14 -3.07
C PRO A 157 16.51 2.03 -1.67
N THR A 158 16.46 0.84 -1.09
CA THR A 158 16.95 0.57 0.27
C THR A 158 17.71 -0.74 0.32
N LYS A 159 18.55 -0.93 1.34
CA LYS A 159 19.18 -2.22 1.61
C LYS A 159 18.15 -3.23 2.16
N ARG A 160 18.48 -4.52 2.14
CA ARG A 160 17.63 -5.57 2.73
C ARG A 160 17.43 -5.42 4.23
N SER A 161 18.43 -4.89 4.94
CA SER A 161 18.38 -4.62 6.38
C SER A 161 17.51 -3.41 6.74
N GLU A 162 17.25 -2.53 5.78
CA GLU A 162 16.47 -1.31 5.97
C GLU A 162 14.98 -1.58 5.76
N ILE A 163 14.15 -0.83 6.44
CA ILE A 163 12.69 -0.90 6.37
C ILE A 163 12.17 0.49 6.05
N ILE A 164 11.19 0.58 5.17
CA ILE A 164 10.41 1.81 4.99
C ILE A 164 9.29 1.80 6.01
N LYS A 165 9.28 2.79 6.90
CA LYS A 165 8.20 3.03 7.85
C LYS A 165 7.36 4.19 7.35
N VAL A 166 6.11 3.91 6.97
CA VAL A 166 5.11 4.93 6.65
C VAL A 166 4.31 5.21 7.92
N MET A 167 4.19 6.49 8.27
CA MET A 167 3.41 6.98 9.40
C MET A 167 2.30 7.85 8.87
N LEU A 168 1.07 7.58 9.29
CA LEU A 168 -0.13 8.32 8.88
C LEU A 168 -0.90 8.74 10.12
N ASN A 169 -1.41 9.97 10.11
CA ASN A 169 -2.13 10.55 11.26
C ASN A 169 -3.25 9.65 11.77
N GLU A 170 -3.92 8.89 10.90
CA GLU A 170 -5.02 7.99 11.24
C GLU A 170 -4.60 6.84 12.19
N PHE A 171 -3.31 6.50 12.24
CA PHE A 171 -2.81 5.38 13.04
C PHE A 171 -1.67 5.76 13.97
N ASP A 172 -0.83 6.71 13.57
CA ASP A 172 0.45 6.95 14.22
C ASP A 172 0.50 8.30 14.96
N GLY A 173 -0.50 9.19 14.75
CA GLY A 173 -0.55 10.54 15.32
C GLY A 173 0.51 11.49 14.76
N GLU A 174 1.27 11.03 13.76
CA GLU A 174 2.25 11.81 13.00
C GLU A 174 2.21 11.42 11.54
N GLU A 175 2.80 12.24 10.67
CA GLU A 175 2.83 12.01 9.24
C GLU A 175 4.22 12.07 8.66
N GLY A 176 4.62 11.01 7.96
CA GLY A 176 5.93 10.94 7.33
C GLY A 176 6.27 9.57 6.77
N VAL A 177 7.38 9.53 6.05
CA VAL A 177 8.01 8.29 5.62
C VAL A 177 9.48 8.33 6.01
N ALA A 178 9.93 7.30 6.70
CA ALA A 178 11.31 7.17 7.14
C ALA A 178 11.92 5.84 6.70
N ILE A 179 13.23 5.86 6.45
CA ILE A 179 14.04 4.65 6.40
C ILE A 179 14.51 4.37 7.82
N VAL A 180 14.23 3.17 8.30
CA VAL A 180 14.59 2.71 9.65
C VAL A 180 15.40 1.43 9.57
N GLU A 181 16.20 1.17 10.58
CA GLU A 181 16.92 -0.11 10.76
C GLU A 181 16.51 -0.76 12.09
N ARG A 182 16.62 -2.08 12.14
CA ARG A 182 16.55 -2.79 13.42
C ARG A 182 17.78 -2.42 14.23
N PRO A 183 17.65 -2.18 15.55
CA PRO A 183 18.82 -2.04 16.39
C PRO A 183 19.71 -3.29 16.25
N PRO A 184 21.05 -3.15 16.35
CA PRO A 184 21.91 -4.32 16.41
C PRO A 184 21.44 -5.23 17.53
N ALA A 185 21.43 -6.54 17.28
CA ALA A 185 21.13 -7.50 18.34
C ALA A 185 22.15 -7.27 19.47
N GLU A 186 21.67 -7.11 20.70
CA GLU A 186 22.57 -7.11 21.86
C GLU A 186 23.31 -8.46 21.82
N ASP A 187 24.65 -8.41 21.89
CA ASP A 187 25.52 -9.57 21.85
C ASP A 187 25.13 -10.55 22.99
N GLY A 188 24.37 -11.61 22.66
CA GLY A 188 23.92 -12.58 23.64
C GLY A 188 23.02 -13.72 23.13
N GLU A 189 22.44 -13.62 21.96
CA GLU A 189 21.69 -14.75 21.38
C GLU A 189 22.42 -15.33 20.16
N GLU A 190 23.29 -16.33 20.41
CA GLU A 190 23.80 -17.24 19.37
C GLU A 190 22.61 -17.85 18.62
N ARG A 191 22.49 -17.51 17.33
CA ARG A 191 21.59 -18.23 16.43
C ARG A 191 22.07 -19.68 16.37
N ARG A 192 21.35 -20.56 17.04
CA ARG A 192 21.48 -21.99 16.76
C ARG A 192 20.98 -22.26 15.34
N PRO A 193 21.67 -23.13 14.61
CA PRO A 193 21.42 -23.42 13.19
C PRO A 193 20.04 -24.03 12.93
#